data_facb256a14395a52a6f5b1aaae74cc47
#
_entry.id   facb256a14395a52a6f5b1aaae74cc47
#
_cell.length_a   1.000
_cell.length_b   1.000
_cell.length_c   1.000
_cell.angle_alpha   90.00
_cell.angle_beta   90.00
_cell.angle_gamma   90.00
#
_symmetry.space_group_name_H-M   'P 1'
#
loop_
_entity.id
_entity.type
_entity.pdbx_description
1 polymer ?
#
loop_
_entity_poly.entity_id
_entity_poly.type
_entity_poly.pdbx_seq_one_letter_code
_entity_poly.pdbx_strand_id
1 'polypeptide(L)'
;MRIAAELGLPLLTVVDTAGAALNREAEEGGLAGEIARCLADMVTLPAPTLCLLLGQGAGGAALALLPADRVLAARHAWLSPLPPEGASAILYRTTERAYETADRQGVRSADLLAHGIVDRIVEEEPQDAAGEGPERPEHPSRDDAFLARLGATLGAELAALRAQDQAERLAARRARHRRIGLPG
;
A
#
# COMPACT_ATOMS: atom_id res chain seq x y z
N MET A 1 14.38 -8.40 2.34
CA MET A 1 14.18 -9.07 1.05
C MET A 1 15.09 -10.30 0.89
N ARG A 2 16.43 -10.18 0.96
CA ARG A 2 17.35 -11.33 0.80
C ARG A 2 17.02 -12.52 1.71
N ILE A 3 16.82 -12.30 3.00
CA ILE A 3 16.46 -13.36 3.96
C ILE A 3 15.17 -14.07 3.55
N ALA A 4 14.15 -13.33 3.09
CA ALA A 4 12.91 -13.94 2.63
C ALA A 4 13.13 -14.84 1.39
N ALA A 5 13.99 -14.39 0.45
CA ALA A 5 14.34 -15.18 -0.72
C ALA A 5 15.12 -16.46 -0.35
N GLU A 6 16.14 -16.33 0.52
CA GLU A 6 17.00 -17.45 0.94
C GLU A 6 16.26 -18.51 1.74
N LEU A 7 15.31 -18.09 2.59
CA LEU A 7 14.55 -19.01 3.45
C LEU A 7 13.18 -19.42 2.84
N GLY A 8 12.83 -18.94 1.64
CA GLY A 8 11.53 -19.22 1.03
C GLY A 8 10.34 -18.66 1.81
N LEU A 9 10.57 -17.63 2.62
CA LEU A 9 9.54 -17.02 3.45
C LEU A 9 8.78 -15.93 2.67
N PRO A 10 7.46 -15.79 2.85
CA PRO A 10 6.73 -14.67 2.29
C PRO A 10 7.19 -13.35 2.93
N LEU A 11 7.15 -12.27 2.13
CA LEU A 11 7.46 -10.93 2.56
C LEU A 11 6.17 -10.11 2.66
N LEU A 12 5.88 -9.59 3.84
CA LEU A 12 4.87 -8.56 4.05
C LEU A 12 5.55 -7.19 4.16
N THR A 13 5.14 -6.24 3.33
CA THR A 13 5.50 -4.83 3.47
C THR A 13 4.30 -4.05 4.01
N VAL A 14 4.54 -3.17 4.98
CA VAL A 14 3.50 -2.28 5.52
C VAL A 14 3.90 -0.85 5.21
N VAL A 15 2.99 -0.13 4.57
CA VAL A 15 3.19 1.26 4.16
C VAL A 15 2.28 2.16 4.99
N ASP A 16 2.93 3.01 5.80
CA ASP A 16 2.32 4.13 6.51
C ASP A 16 3.40 5.20 6.68
N THR A 17 3.56 6.05 5.67
CA THR A 17 4.61 7.06 5.61
C THR A 17 4.17 8.33 4.90
N ALA A 18 4.47 9.47 5.50
CA ALA A 18 4.30 10.80 4.89
C ALA A 18 5.32 11.09 3.77
N GLY A 19 6.22 10.15 3.49
CA GLY A 19 7.27 10.25 2.48
C GLY A 19 8.68 10.15 3.07
N ALA A 20 9.66 10.07 2.19
CA ALA A 20 11.06 10.06 2.56
C ALA A 20 11.54 11.46 2.98
N ALA A 21 12.59 11.51 3.78
CA ALA A 21 13.19 12.78 4.20
C ALA A 21 13.68 13.58 2.97
N LEU A 22 13.26 14.84 2.87
CA LEU A 22 13.64 15.78 1.82
C LEU A 22 14.67 16.78 2.39
N ASN A 23 15.87 16.29 2.65
CA ASN A 23 16.96 17.14 3.14
C ASN A 23 18.29 16.73 2.48
N ARG A 24 19.28 17.61 2.62
CA ARG A 24 20.60 17.41 2.01
C ARG A 24 21.28 16.12 2.49
N GLU A 25 21.15 15.78 3.77
CA GLU A 25 21.77 14.59 4.36
C GLU A 25 21.21 13.29 3.72
N ALA A 26 19.90 13.22 3.51
CA ALA A 26 19.26 12.08 2.85
C ALA A 26 19.69 11.95 1.37
N GLU A 27 19.79 13.07 0.65
CA GLU A 27 20.24 13.09 -0.74
C GLU A 27 21.72 12.68 -0.88
N GLU A 28 22.61 13.25 -0.07
CA GLU A 28 24.03 12.89 -0.04
C GLU A 28 24.25 11.47 0.50
N GLY A 29 23.35 10.96 1.35
CA GLY A 29 23.32 9.57 1.83
C GLY A 29 22.83 8.56 0.79
N GLY A 30 22.41 8.99 -0.40
CA GLY A 30 22.02 8.13 -1.51
C GLY A 30 20.62 7.54 -1.40
N LEU A 31 19.70 8.22 -0.71
CA LEU A 31 18.30 7.78 -0.52
C LEU A 31 17.62 7.38 -1.83
N ALA A 32 17.73 8.18 -2.89
CA ALA A 32 17.13 7.88 -4.18
C ALA A 32 17.66 6.55 -4.77
N GLY A 33 18.95 6.27 -4.61
CA GLY A 33 19.56 5.01 -5.01
C GLY A 33 19.03 3.80 -4.22
N GLU A 34 18.78 3.97 -2.91
CA GLU A 34 18.20 2.90 -2.09
C GLU A 34 16.74 2.64 -2.45
N ILE A 35 15.95 3.69 -2.72
CA ILE A 35 14.57 3.56 -3.22
C ILE A 35 14.56 2.77 -4.54
N ALA A 36 15.43 3.11 -5.49
CA ALA A 36 15.53 2.43 -6.77
C ALA A 36 15.94 0.96 -6.62
N ARG A 37 16.90 0.65 -5.73
CA ARG A 37 17.32 -0.73 -5.43
C ARG A 37 16.18 -1.52 -4.80
N CYS A 38 15.47 -0.94 -3.83
CA CYS A 38 14.33 -1.56 -3.18
C CYS A 38 13.24 -1.91 -4.19
N LEU A 39 12.92 -0.99 -5.09
CA LEU A 39 11.96 -1.20 -6.18
C LEU A 39 12.38 -2.37 -7.09
N ALA A 40 13.63 -2.39 -7.51
CA ALA A 40 14.17 -3.45 -8.37
C ALA A 40 14.14 -4.82 -7.67
N ASP A 41 14.51 -4.87 -6.39
CA ASP A 41 14.47 -6.07 -5.57
C ASP A 41 13.04 -6.59 -5.42
N MET A 42 12.06 -5.72 -5.12
CA MET A 42 10.64 -6.09 -4.98
C MET A 42 10.09 -6.72 -6.26
N VAL A 43 10.40 -6.16 -7.43
CA VAL A 43 9.91 -6.67 -8.73
C VAL A 43 10.48 -8.04 -9.05
N THR A 44 11.71 -8.33 -8.59
CA THR A 44 12.44 -9.56 -8.95
C THR A 44 12.46 -10.62 -7.84
N LEU A 45 11.97 -10.31 -6.64
CA LEU A 45 12.01 -11.19 -5.48
C LEU A 45 11.26 -12.52 -5.76
N PRO A 46 11.91 -13.68 -5.64
CA PRO A 46 11.26 -14.98 -5.89
C PRO A 46 10.23 -15.36 -4.82
N ALA A 47 10.37 -14.83 -3.61
CA ALA A 47 9.44 -15.08 -2.50
C ALA A 47 8.05 -14.47 -2.77
N PRO A 48 6.96 -15.05 -2.23
CA PRO A 48 5.65 -14.42 -2.21
C PRO A 48 5.69 -13.06 -1.53
N THR A 49 5.05 -12.05 -2.12
CA THR A 49 5.05 -10.67 -1.59
C THR A 49 3.65 -10.13 -1.43
N LEU A 50 3.38 -9.54 -0.28
CA LEU A 50 2.13 -8.88 0.05
C LEU A 50 2.43 -7.46 0.55
N CYS A 51 1.79 -6.45 -0.03
CA CYS A 51 1.88 -5.08 0.45
C CYS A 51 0.57 -4.67 1.13
N LEU A 52 0.67 -4.07 2.30
CA LEU A 52 -0.44 -3.45 3.02
C LEU A 52 -0.24 -1.93 3.04
N LEU A 53 -1.13 -1.20 2.40
CA LEU A 53 -1.29 0.23 2.61
C LEU A 53 -2.15 0.42 3.87
N LEU A 54 -1.53 0.75 4.99
CA LEU A 54 -2.22 0.87 6.27
C LEU A 54 -2.75 2.29 6.51
N GLY A 55 -2.01 3.30 6.07
CA GLY A 55 -2.35 4.70 6.24
C GLY A 55 -1.80 5.54 5.08
N GLN A 56 -0.86 6.41 5.37
CA GLN A 56 -0.26 7.30 4.39
C GLN A 56 0.72 6.57 3.47
N GLY A 57 0.60 6.77 2.17
CA GLY A 57 1.52 6.22 1.18
C GLY A 57 2.11 7.31 0.28
N ALA A 58 3.03 8.12 0.82
CA ALA A 58 3.59 9.23 0.07
C ALA A 58 4.97 8.95 -0.51
N GLY A 59 5.16 9.36 -1.76
CA GLY A 59 6.46 9.48 -2.40
C GLY A 59 7.15 8.18 -2.78
N GLY A 60 8.41 8.29 -3.17
CA GLY A 60 9.20 7.18 -3.70
C GLY A 60 9.40 6.02 -2.73
N ALA A 61 9.48 6.29 -1.42
CA ALA A 61 9.64 5.24 -0.41
C ALA A 61 8.41 4.32 -0.33
N ALA A 62 7.20 4.88 -0.37
CA ALA A 62 5.97 4.10 -0.45
C ALA A 62 5.89 3.31 -1.76
N LEU A 63 6.20 3.95 -2.88
CA LEU A 63 6.18 3.32 -4.21
C LEU A 63 7.18 2.18 -4.33
N ALA A 64 8.33 2.25 -3.65
CA ALA A 64 9.34 1.20 -3.70
C ALA A 64 8.88 -0.12 -3.06
N LEU A 65 7.94 -0.07 -2.13
CA LEU A 65 7.38 -1.23 -1.42
C LEU A 65 6.10 -1.78 -2.04
N LEU A 66 5.50 -1.03 -2.97
CA LEU A 66 4.22 -1.35 -3.61
C LEU A 66 4.27 -2.54 -4.59
N PRO A 67 5.35 -2.80 -5.37
CA PRO A 67 5.37 -3.86 -6.38
C PRO A 67 5.39 -5.26 -5.78
N ALA A 68 4.27 -5.64 -5.20
CA ALA A 68 4.01 -6.93 -4.60
C ALA A 68 3.10 -7.81 -5.49
N ASP A 69 3.01 -9.10 -5.19
CA ASP A 69 2.07 -10.00 -5.86
C ASP A 69 0.62 -9.61 -5.58
N ARG A 70 0.38 -9.10 -4.36
CA ARG A 70 -0.91 -8.56 -3.90
C ARG A 70 -0.71 -7.28 -3.12
N VAL A 71 -1.63 -6.34 -3.28
CA VAL A 71 -1.68 -5.08 -2.55
C VAL A 71 -3.04 -4.95 -1.87
N LEU A 72 -3.03 -4.86 -0.56
CA LEU A 72 -4.22 -4.58 0.25
C LEU A 72 -4.16 -3.14 0.75
N ALA A 73 -5.29 -2.54 0.99
CA ALA A 73 -5.38 -1.21 1.61
C ALA A 73 -6.40 -1.20 2.75
N ALA A 74 -6.10 -0.53 3.84
CA ALA A 74 -7.10 -0.11 4.81
C ALA A 74 -8.06 0.89 4.14
N ARG A 75 -9.30 0.99 4.62
CA ARG A 75 -10.35 1.83 4.00
C ARG A 75 -9.89 3.28 3.78
N HIS A 76 -9.22 3.86 4.76
CA HIS A 76 -8.79 5.26 4.73
C HIS A 76 -7.34 5.46 4.27
N ALA A 77 -6.67 4.40 3.83
CA ALA A 77 -5.34 4.50 3.25
C ALA A 77 -5.37 5.23 1.89
N TRP A 78 -4.27 5.86 1.57
CA TRP A 78 -4.07 6.54 0.30
C TRP A 78 -2.64 6.37 -0.21
N LEU A 79 -2.45 6.52 -1.52
CA LEU A 79 -1.14 6.44 -2.16
C LEU A 79 -0.98 7.55 -3.20
N SER A 80 0.12 8.28 -3.12
CA SER A 80 0.47 9.30 -4.12
C SER A 80 1.99 9.40 -4.30
N PRO A 81 2.47 9.59 -5.53
CA PRO A 81 3.88 9.90 -5.79
C PRO A 81 4.36 11.19 -5.12
N LEU A 82 3.44 12.14 -4.91
CA LEU A 82 3.68 13.42 -4.26
C LEU A 82 2.53 13.69 -3.28
N PRO A 83 2.80 14.06 -2.01
CA PRO A 83 1.76 14.42 -1.06
C PRO A 83 0.81 15.49 -1.64
N PRO A 84 -0.51 15.40 -1.38
CA PRO A 84 -1.50 16.35 -1.93
C PRO A 84 -1.20 17.81 -1.60
N GLU A 85 -0.63 18.09 -0.43
CA GLU A 85 -0.16 19.42 -0.01
C GLU A 85 0.95 19.94 -0.94
N GLY A 86 1.93 19.07 -1.24
CA GLY A 86 3.01 19.38 -2.17
C GLY A 86 2.51 19.62 -3.59
N ALA A 87 1.60 18.77 -4.07
CA ALA A 87 0.97 18.94 -5.36
C ALA A 87 0.15 20.23 -5.44
N SER A 88 -0.61 20.57 -4.39
CA SER A 88 -1.35 21.81 -4.27
C SER A 88 -0.43 23.05 -4.29
N ALA A 89 0.67 23.00 -3.55
CA ALA A 89 1.65 24.08 -3.52
C ALA A 89 2.30 24.32 -4.91
N ILE A 90 2.57 23.28 -5.66
CA ILE A 90 3.12 23.38 -7.02
C ILE A 90 2.10 23.95 -7.99
N LEU A 91 0.87 23.42 -7.99
CA LEU A 91 -0.17 23.80 -8.96
C LEU A 91 -0.82 25.15 -8.67
N TYR A 92 -1.06 25.43 -7.39
CA TYR A 92 -1.88 26.57 -6.97
C TYR A 92 -1.16 27.59 -6.10
N ARG A 93 0.12 27.36 -5.77
CA ARG A 93 0.92 28.20 -4.89
C ARG A 93 0.36 28.33 -3.46
N THR A 94 -0.44 27.36 -3.03
CA THR A 94 -1.02 27.24 -1.68
C THR A 94 -1.24 25.79 -1.33
N THR A 95 -1.15 25.42 -0.06
CA THR A 95 -1.45 24.08 0.45
C THR A 95 -2.95 23.89 0.77
N GLU A 96 -3.73 24.96 0.77
CA GLU A 96 -5.16 24.94 1.17
C GLU A 96 -6.04 24.11 0.23
N ARG A 97 -5.59 23.86 -1.00
CA ARG A 97 -6.30 23.06 -1.99
C ARG A 97 -5.83 21.59 -2.05
N ALA A 98 -5.15 21.13 -1.01
CA ALA A 98 -4.65 19.75 -0.94
C ALA A 98 -5.79 18.71 -1.08
N TYR A 99 -6.94 18.95 -0.44
CA TYR A 99 -8.09 18.07 -0.53
C TYR A 99 -8.64 17.95 -1.96
N GLU A 100 -8.82 19.08 -2.64
CA GLU A 100 -9.25 19.12 -4.05
C GLU A 100 -8.23 18.40 -4.96
N THR A 101 -6.94 18.59 -4.67
CA THR A 101 -5.86 17.95 -5.42
C THR A 101 -5.88 16.44 -5.24
N ALA A 102 -6.06 15.95 -4.01
CA ALA A 102 -6.18 14.53 -3.69
C ALA A 102 -7.37 13.88 -4.41
N ASP A 103 -8.52 14.55 -4.41
CA ASP A 103 -9.72 14.08 -5.09
C ASP A 103 -9.51 13.95 -6.60
N ARG A 104 -8.90 14.95 -7.22
CA ARG A 104 -8.59 14.95 -8.67
C ARG A 104 -7.53 13.92 -9.07
N GLN A 105 -6.62 13.59 -8.19
CA GLN A 105 -5.56 12.60 -8.43
C GLN A 105 -6.01 11.16 -8.23
N GLY A 106 -7.16 10.92 -7.59
CA GLY A 106 -7.65 9.57 -7.34
C GLY A 106 -6.72 8.76 -6.44
N VAL A 107 -6.31 9.34 -5.30
CA VAL A 107 -5.29 8.76 -4.41
C VAL A 107 -5.85 7.84 -3.32
N ARG A 108 -7.17 7.83 -3.11
CA ARG A 108 -7.84 7.06 -2.04
C ARG A 108 -7.87 5.57 -2.35
N SER A 109 -7.99 4.75 -1.33
CA SER A 109 -8.05 3.29 -1.48
C SER A 109 -9.10 2.81 -2.48
N ALA A 110 -10.27 3.47 -2.55
CA ALA A 110 -11.34 3.15 -3.50
C ALA A 110 -10.93 3.44 -4.95
N ASP A 111 -10.26 4.57 -5.19
CA ASP A 111 -9.75 4.95 -6.50
C ASP A 111 -8.63 4.01 -6.95
N LEU A 112 -7.73 3.67 -6.03
CA LEU A 112 -6.63 2.73 -6.27
C LEU A 112 -7.16 1.32 -6.61
N LEU A 113 -8.24 0.89 -5.96
CA LEU A 113 -8.93 -0.37 -6.28
C LEU A 113 -9.55 -0.31 -7.69
N ALA A 114 -10.24 0.78 -8.02
CA ALA A 114 -10.86 0.97 -9.34
C ALA A 114 -9.81 0.97 -10.46
N HIS A 115 -8.61 1.48 -10.21
CA HIS A 115 -7.48 1.47 -11.15
C HIS A 115 -6.64 0.19 -11.14
N GLY A 116 -6.98 -0.81 -10.32
CA GLY A 116 -6.24 -2.08 -10.22
C GLY A 116 -4.86 -1.96 -9.57
N ILE A 117 -4.60 -0.87 -8.85
CA ILE A 117 -3.37 -0.67 -8.06
C ILE A 117 -3.47 -1.44 -6.75
N VAL A 118 -4.64 -1.41 -6.11
CA VAL A 118 -4.99 -2.21 -4.93
C VAL A 118 -5.88 -3.36 -5.36
N ASP A 119 -5.71 -4.54 -4.77
CA ASP A 119 -6.52 -5.73 -5.06
C ASP A 119 -7.72 -5.88 -4.13
N ARG A 120 -7.61 -5.35 -2.91
CA ARG A 120 -8.65 -5.48 -1.89
C ARG A 120 -8.55 -4.37 -0.85
N ILE A 121 -9.72 -3.90 -0.41
CA ILE A 121 -9.85 -2.99 0.73
C ILE A 121 -10.25 -3.81 1.97
N VAL A 122 -9.58 -3.53 3.09
CA VAL A 122 -9.94 -4.04 4.42
C VAL A 122 -10.71 -2.95 5.14
N GLU A 123 -11.98 -3.21 5.44
CA GLU A 123 -12.84 -2.25 6.13
C GLU A 123 -12.41 -2.06 7.58
N GLU A 124 -12.29 -0.83 8.01
CA GLU A 124 -11.94 -0.48 9.38
C GLU A 124 -13.16 -0.62 10.31
N GLU A 125 -14.35 -0.25 9.82
CA GLU A 125 -15.59 -0.44 10.54
C GLU A 125 -16.43 -1.59 9.94
N PRO A 126 -17.19 -2.36 10.74
CA PRO A 126 -18.17 -3.28 10.18
C PRO A 126 -19.22 -2.50 9.40
N GLN A 127 -19.59 -2.98 8.20
CA GLN A 127 -20.62 -2.33 7.37
C GLN A 127 -21.99 -2.19 8.09
N ASP A 128 -22.22 -2.99 9.13
CA ASP A 128 -23.48 -3.03 9.89
C ASP A 128 -23.46 -2.17 11.16
N ALA A 129 -22.40 -1.41 11.43
CA ALA A 129 -22.25 -0.61 12.66
C ALA A 129 -22.96 0.76 12.60
N ALA A 130 -23.97 0.94 11.77
CA ALA A 130 -24.81 2.14 11.72
C ALA A 130 -25.83 2.23 12.89
N GLY A 131 -25.53 1.61 14.03
CA GLY A 131 -26.33 1.66 15.26
C GLY A 131 -25.47 2.14 16.42
N GLU A 132 -25.59 3.41 16.81
CA GLU A 132 -25.11 3.91 18.09
C GLU A 132 -25.91 3.23 19.23
N GLY A 133 -25.44 2.07 19.67
CA GLY A 133 -25.90 1.44 20.90
C GLY A 133 -24.88 1.68 22.01
N PRO A 134 -25.30 1.74 23.29
CA PRO A 134 -24.36 1.91 24.38
C PRO A 134 -23.33 0.79 24.38
N GLU A 135 -22.07 1.16 24.59
CA GLU A 135 -20.93 0.24 24.71
C GLU A 135 -21.26 -0.91 25.68
N ARG A 136 -21.38 -2.11 25.15
CA ARG A 136 -21.45 -3.32 25.98
C ARG A 136 -20.04 -3.74 26.33
N PRO A 137 -19.72 -3.94 27.61
CA PRO A 137 -18.34 -4.26 28.05
C PRO A 137 -17.79 -5.62 27.60
N GLU A 138 -18.53 -6.39 26.80
CA GLU A 138 -18.14 -7.72 26.31
C GLU A 138 -17.82 -7.77 24.81
N HIS A 139 -17.85 -6.66 24.09
CA HIS A 139 -17.45 -6.63 22.69
C HIS A 139 -15.99 -6.18 22.54
N PRO A 140 -15.22 -6.83 21.66
CA PRO A 140 -13.88 -6.36 21.34
C PRO A 140 -13.93 -4.90 20.88
N SER A 141 -12.91 -4.13 21.23
CA SER A 141 -12.81 -2.73 20.77
C SER A 141 -12.89 -2.66 19.24
N ARG A 142 -13.25 -1.53 18.66
CA ARG A 142 -13.24 -1.35 17.20
C ARG A 142 -11.88 -1.68 16.61
N ASP A 143 -10.83 -1.30 17.31
CA ASP A 143 -9.44 -1.56 16.91
C ASP A 143 -9.13 -3.06 16.93
N ASP A 144 -9.54 -3.78 17.97
CA ASP A 144 -9.34 -5.24 18.05
C ASP A 144 -10.10 -5.97 16.94
N ALA A 145 -11.32 -5.54 16.63
CA ALA A 145 -12.10 -6.11 15.54
C ALA A 145 -11.48 -5.83 14.16
N PHE A 146 -10.92 -4.65 13.94
CA PHE A 146 -10.16 -4.33 12.73
C PHE A 146 -8.90 -5.17 12.63
N LEU A 147 -8.10 -5.24 13.69
CA LEU A 147 -6.86 -6.03 13.72
C LEU A 147 -7.13 -7.53 13.47
N ALA A 148 -8.21 -8.06 14.01
CA ALA A 148 -8.61 -9.45 13.76
C ALA A 148 -8.97 -9.68 12.28
N ARG A 149 -9.77 -8.79 11.66
CA ARG A 149 -10.09 -8.86 10.23
C ARG A 149 -8.85 -8.73 9.36
N LEU A 150 -8.00 -7.78 9.70
CA LEU A 150 -6.74 -7.53 8.98
C LEU A 150 -5.86 -8.77 9.04
N GLY A 151 -5.63 -9.33 10.24
CA GLY A 151 -4.84 -10.53 10.43
C GLY A 151 -5.37 -11.74 9.65
N ALA A 152 -6.70 -11.97 9.71
CA ALA A 152 -7.35 -13.04 8.97
C ALA A 152 -7.18 -12.85 7.44
N THR A 153 -7.35 -11.61 6.94
CA THR A 153 -7.20 -11.29 5.53
C THR A 153 -5.76 -11.47 5.05
N LEU A 154 -4.79 -10.94 5.78
CA LEU A 154 -3.37 -11.10 5.47
C LEU A 154 -2.96 -12.58 5.47
N GLY A 155 -3.41 -13.36 6.46
CA GLY A 155 -3.15 -14.78 6.53
C GLY A 155 -3.70 -15.57 5.34
N ALA A 156 -4.94 -15.27 4.93
CA ALA A 156 -5.57 -15.91 3.78
C ALA A 156 -4.83 -15.57 2.46
N GLU A 157 -4.49 -14.29 2.24
CA GLU A 157 -3.77 -13.86 1.03
C GLU A 157 -2.36 -14.46 0.97
N LEU A 158 -1.63 -14.49 2.08
CA LEU A 158 -0.30 -15.11 2.15
C LEU A 158 -0.38 -16.62 1.90
N ALA A 159 -1.38 -17.31 2.43
CA ALA A 159 -1.60 -18.73 2.17
C ALA A 159 -1.88 -18.99 0.67
N ALA A 160 -2.74 -18.16 0.06
CA ALA A 160 -3.05 -18.26 -1.36
C ALA A 160 -1.82 -18.00 -2.25
N LEU A 161 -0.99 -17.00 -1.91
CA LEU A 161 0.24 -16.70 -2.65
C LEU A 161 1.28 -17.83 -2.53
N ARG A 162 1.39 -18.48 -1.37
CA ARG A 162 2.29 -19.61 -1.16
C ARG A 162 1.89 -20.86 -1.97
N ALA A 163 0.61 -21.00 -2.29
CA ALA A 163 0.09 -22.13 -3.08
C ALA A 163 0.31 -21.95 -4.59
N GLN A 164 0.66 -20.74 -5.05
CA GLN A 164 0.89 -20.46 -6.47
C GLN A 164 2.27 -20.93 -6.94
N ASP A 165 2.35 -21.28 -8.24
CA ASP A 165 3.64 -21.49 -8.89
C ASP A 165 4.49 -20.22 -8.88
N GLN A 166 5.78 -20.38 -8.57
CA GLN A 166 6.69 -19.24 -8.43
C GLN A 166 6.90 -18.49 -9.74
N ALA A 167 7.04 -19.19 -10.87
CA ALA A 167 7.33 -18.57 -12.15
C ALA A 167 6.12 -17.81 -12.67
N GLU A 168 4.91 -18.38 -12.52
CA GLU A 168 3.65 -17.75 -12.87
C GLU A 168 3.40 -16.51 -12.01
N ARG A 169 3.61 -16.59 -10.70
CA ARG A 169 3.48 -15.47 -9.78
C ARG A 169 4.43 -14.32 -10.12
N LEU A 170 5.72 -14.60 -10.39
CA LEU A 170 6.67 -13.58 -10.82
C LEU A 170 6.30 -12.95 -12.17
N ALA A 171 5.84 -13.74 -13.12
CA ALA A 171 5.38 -13.24 -14.41
C ALA A 171 4.17 -12.32 -14.25
N ALA A 172 3.19 -12.71 -13.42
CA ALA A 172 2.02 -11.90 -13.11
C ALA A 172 2.39 -10.58 -12.42
N ARG A 173 3.30 -10.59 -11.43
CA ARG A 173 3.82 -9.38 -10.76
C ARG A 173 4.44 -8.41 -11.77
N ARG A 174 5.29 -8.90 -12.66
CA ARG A 174 5.93 -8.07 -13.69
C ARG A 174 4.95 -7.49 -14.70
N ALA A 175 3.90 -8.24 -15.02
CA ALA A 175 2.86 -7.81 -15.96
C ALA A 175 1.88 -6.80 -15.35
N ARG A 176 1.66 -6.87 -14.03
CA ARG A 176 0.67 -6.08 -13.31
C ARG A 176 0.80 -4.58 -13.58
N HIS A 177 2.00 -4.03 -13.36
CA HIS A 177 2.24 -2.58 -13.46
C HIS A 177 2.27 -2.07 -14.91
N ARG A 178 2.42 -2.94 -15.90
CA ARG A 178 2.40 -2.56 -17.31
C ARG A 178 1.00 -2.24 -17.84
N ARG A 179 -0.04 -2.64 -17.10
CA ARG A 179 -1.44 -2.41 -17.47
C ARG A 179 -2.07 -1.18 -16.82
N ILE A 180 -1.42 -0.58 -15.84
CA ILE A 180 -1.91 0.62 -15.18
C ILE A 180 -1.93 1.77 -16.17
N GLY A 181 -3.11 2.42 -16.31
CA GLY A 181 -3.30 3.55 -17.22
C GLY A 181 -3.50 3.19 -18.70
N LEU A 182 -3.54 1.91 -19.05
CA LEU A 182 -3.95 1.48 -20.40
C LEU A 182 -5.49 1.33 -20.44
N PRO A 183 -6.13 1.72 -21.56
CA PRO A 183 -7.54 1.43 -21.76
C PRO A 183 -7.75 -0.08 -21.75
N GLY A 184 -8.78 -0.54 -21.02
CA GLY A 184 -9.18 -1.94 -20.95
C GLY A 184 -9.84 -2.44 -22.22
#